data_d9a033e84a928918e80fc1e68d9db91c
#
_entry.id   d9a033e84a928918e80fc1e68d9db91c
#
_cell.length_a   1.000
_cell.length_b   1.000
_cell.length_c   1.000
_cell.angle_alpha   90.00
_cell.angle_beta   90.00
_cell.angle_gamma   90.00
#
_symmetry.space_group_name_H-M   'P 1'
#
loop_
_entity.id
_entity.type
_entity.pdbx_description
1 polymer ?
#
loop_
_entity_poly.entity_id
_entity_poly.type
_entity_poly.pdbx_seq_one_letter_code
_entity_poly.pdbx_strand_id
1 'polypeptide(L)'
;MQSKIQFKYLTLTMALGLSMAIFVYSCKKTETKTPPPVTTTLSAAIDSAKWYLANTKEGTQPGEYTKGTQATLQTALTSAQAVLANTSSTQAQVTAAAANLNAAIAAYKTGLITPIAAASLVAYWKFNGNANDSSGNGHTGTLEAGPVGLAAVPGPVPNLTNDRFGNANGAYHFAGGGNIDVPYSPALEPKAITVSLWERQDTAGRTDHRADCYMLGLNRWNGWKFQMQPTRPFFTVDTDTSIYDHDAALDISIGTTTGAGPWHHLVATYDGDSTEIFYVDGIAVKTWTNLRGAIKVFTPTEDLSIGTDLPNSAYTATDDGTGRYYVAWGGYWTGDMDDIMIYNVALTGPQITQIYNQQVTP
;
A
#
# COMPACT_ATOMS: atom_id res chain seq x y z
N MET A 1 -69.22 11.86 -6.06
CA MET A 1 -70.22 11.45 -5.08
C MET A 1 -69.57 11.70 -3.72
N GLN A 2 -69.78 12.87 -3.11
CA GLN A 2 -70.84 13.28 -2.15
C GLN A 2 -71.02 12.19 -1.11
N SER A 3 -70.92 12.42 0.20
CA SER A 3 -71.55 13.54 0.95
C SER A 3 -70.89 13.66 2.33
N LYS A 4 -70.80 14.86 2.71
CA LYS A 4 -71.00 15.56 3.98
C LYS A 4 -72.00 14.93 4.92
N ILE A 5 -71.78 15.00 6.25
CA ILE A 5 -72.78 15.41 7.22
C ILE A 5 -72.10 16.08 8.40
N GLN A 6 -72.56 17.26 8.73
CA GLN A 6 -72.40 18.09 9.91
C GLN A 6 -73.45 17.78 10.95
N PHE A 7 -73.28 18.28 12.17
CA PHE A 7 -74.28 18.86 13.13
C PHE A 7 -73.95 18.40 14.55
N LYS A 8 -74.07 19.13 15.64
CA LYS A 8 -74.34 20.50 16.04
C LYS A 8 -74.28 20.53 17.60
N TYR A 9 -73.88 21.67 18.10
CA TYR A 9 -74.08 22.24 19.43
C TYR A 9 -75.09 21.64 20.39
N LEU A 10 -74.69 21.60 21.69
CA LEU A 10 -75.63 22.18 22.71
C LEU A 10 -74.80 22.61 23.96
N THR A 11 -74.93 23.88 24.29
CA THR A 11 -74.50 24.54 25.53
C THR A 11 -75.45 24.22 26.68
N LEU A 12 -74.93 24.03 27.87
CA LEU A 12 -75.63 24.36 29.10
C LEU A 12 -74.67 24.80 30.20
N THR A 13 -74.86 26.03 30.64
CA THR A 13 -74.25 26.70 31.79
C THR A 13 -74.82 26.21 33.10
N MET A 14 -74.00 25.90 34.10
CA MET A 14 -74.39 26.10 35.51
C MET A 14 -73.21 26.45 36.35
N ALA A 15 -73.22 27.62 36.92
CA ALA A 15 -72.30 28.14 37.92
C ALA A 15 -72.56 27.50 39.25
N LEU A 16 -71.54 27.02 39.93
CA LEU A 16 -71.52 26.94 41.38
C LEU A 16 -70.10 27.16 41.86
N GLY A 17 -69.91 28.21 42.64
CA GLY A 17 -68.63 28.57 43.20
C GLY A 17 -68.16 27.58 44.29
N LEU A 18 -66.91 27.23 44.22
CA LEU A 18 -66.18 26.68 45.38
C LEU A 18 -64.77 27.23 45.35
N SER A 19 -64.49 28.10 46.29
CA SER A 19 -63.17 28.65 46.56
C SER A 19 -62.16 27.54 46.89
N MET A 20 -61.31 27.20 45.92
CA MET A 20 -60.20 26.26 46.12
C MET A 20 -58.92 27.06 46.26
N ALA A 21 -58.37 27.11 47.44
CA ALA A 21 -57.08 27.70 47.72
C ALA A 21 -56.00 26.98 46.87
N ILE A 22 -55.43 27.73 45.93
CA ILE A 22 -54.28 27.25 45.17
C ILE A 22 -53.06 27.30 46.05
N PHE A 23 -52.71 26.18 46.64
CA PHE A 23 -51.34 25.97 47.15
C PHE A 23 -50.38 25.95 45.95
N VAL A 24 -49.71 27.06 45.70
CA VAL A 24 -48.53 27.10 44.78
C VAL A 24 -47.42 26.36 45.52
N TYR A 25 -47.34 25.04 45.29
CA TYR A 25 -46.11 24.31 45.58
C TYR A 25 -45.02 24.78 44.62
N SER A 26 -44.23 25.74 45.04
CA SER A 26 -42.98 26.10 44.41
C SER A 26 -42.03 24.87 44.50
N CYS A 27 -42.10 24.00 43.48
CA CYS A 27 -41.01 23.06 43.29
C CYS A 27 -39.74 23.86 43.04
N LYS A 28 -38.96 24.10 44.09
CA LYS A 28 -37.56 24.43 43.89
C LYS A 28 -36.95 23.27 43.14
N LYS A 29 -36.71 23.48 41.82
CA LYS A 29 -35.89 22.60 41.01
C LYS A 29 -34.51 22.58 41.66
N THR A 30 -34.24 21.55 42.45
CA THR A 30 -32.90 21.31 42.97
C THR A 30 -32.05 21.01 41.74
N GLU A 31 -31.27 21.98 41.33
CA GLU A 31 -30.22 21.76 40.33
C GLU A 31 -29.26 20.75 40.93
N THR A 32 -29.40 19.49 40.56
CA THR A 32 -28.40 18.47 40.82
C THR A 32 -27.19 18.90 40.02
N LYS A 33 -26.23 19.58 40.68
CA LYS A 33 -24.92 19.88 40.07
C LYS A 33 -24.31 18.55 39.65
N THR A 34 -24.25 18.32 38.34
CA THR A 34 -23.50 17.20 37.82
C THR A 34 -22.07 17.29 38.34
N PRO A 35 -21.55 16.20 38.96
CA PRO A 35 -20.17 16.25 39.45
C PRO A 35 -19.20 16.60 38.31
N PRO A 36 -18.10 17.30 38.59
CA PRO A 36 -17.13 17.64 37.56
C PRO A 36 -16.59 16.37 36.88
N PRO A 37 -16.28 16.43 35.60
CA PRO A 37 -15.81 15.26 34.88
C PRO A 37 -14.45 14.77 35.42
N VAL A 38 -14.25 13.45 35.42
CA VAL A 38 -12.97 12.83 35.77
C VAL A 38 -12.02 13.00 34.59
N THR A 39 -10.92 13.73 34.79
CA THR A 39 -9.99 14.13 33.73
C THR A 39 -8.67 13.33 33.71
N THR A 40 -8.45 12.43 34.66
CA THR A 40 -7.17 11.71 34.83
C THR A 40 -6.69 11.01 33.58
N THR A 41 -7.57 10.31 32.87
CA THR A 41 -7.22 9.60 31.62
C THR A 41 -6.85 10.57 30.50
N LEU A 42 -7.57 11.69 30.37
CA LEU A 42 -7.27 12.72 29.40
C LEU A 42 -5.94 13.40 29.71
N SER A 43 -5.68 13.74 30.96
CA SER A 43 -4.41 14.34 31.40
C SER A 43 -3.23 13.41 31.13
N ALA A 44 -3.35 12.12 31.43
CA ALA A 44 -2.30 11.14 31.14
C ALA A 44 -2.02 10.99 29.63
N ALA A 45 -3.06 11.02 28.79
CA ALA A 45 -2.89 11.01 27.34
C ALA A 45 -2.19 12.29 26.85
N ILE A 46 -2.55 13.47 27.39
CA ILE A 46 -1.90 14.74 27.09
C ILE A 46 -0.40 14.71 27.45
N ASP A 47 -0.06 14.20 28.62
CA ASP A 47 1.33 14.10 29.07
C ASP A 47 2.12 13.12 28.18
N SER A 48 1.51 12.00 27.78
CA SER A 48 2.10 11.06 26.84
C SER A 48 2.38 11.69 25.46
N ALA A 49 1.41 12.42 24.91
CA ALA A 49 1.58 13.11 23.61
C ALA A 49 2.69 14.16 23.67
N LYS A 50 2.72 14.96 24.74
CA LYS A 50 3.79 15.95 24.97
C LYS A 50 5.16 15.29 25.05
N TRP A 51 5.25 14.14 25.73
CA TRP A 51 6.51 13.41 25.83
C TRP A 51 7.02 12.98 24.45
N TYR A 52 6.15 12.40 23.59
CA TYR A 52 6.53 12.01 22.23
C TYR A 52 7.00 13.21 21.42
N LEU A 53 6.25 14.30 21.41
CA LEU A 53 6.60 15.51 20.68
C LEU A 53 7.93 16.16 21.13
N ALA A 54 8.27 16.03 22.41
CA ALA A 54 9.50 16.60 22.98
C ALA A 54 10.74 15.68 22.85
N ASN A 55 10.55 14.36 22.80
CA ASN A 55 11.64 13.40 22.92
C ASN A 55 11.89 12.56 21.65
N THR A 56 11.13 12.80 20.59
CA THR A 56 11.31 12.12 19.31
C THR A 56 11.47 13.13 18.18
N LYS A 57 11.98 12.70 17.05
CA LYS A 57 12.13 13.56 15.87
C LYS A 57 11.63 12.85 14.61
N GLU A 58 11.23 13.63 13.64
CA GLU A 58 10.92 13.19 12.29
C GLU A 58 12.17 13.17 11.43
N GLY A 59 12.24 12.22 10.50
CA GLY A 59 13.34 12.12 9.56
C GLY A 59 13.18 10.93 8.61
N THR A 60 14.32 10.42 8.15
CA THR A 60 14.40 9.31 7.19
C THR A 60 15.28 8.16 7.68
N GLN A 61 15.77 8.24 8.93
CA GLN A 61 16.69 7.26 9.49
C GLN A 61 16.00 6.35 10.51
N PRO A 62 16.48 5.13 10.72
CA PRO A 62 16.00 4.27 11.80
C PRO A 62 16.06 4.98 13.16
N GLY A 63 15.01 4.83 13.94
CA GLY A 63 14.82 5.51 15.23
C GLY A 63 14.12 6.87 15.10
N GLU A 64 13.94 7.39 13.91
CA GLU A 64 13.15 8.59 13.61
C GLU A 64 11.71 8.20 13.23
N TYR A 65 10.82 9.19 13.22
CA TYR A 65 9.43 9.03 12.81
C TYR A 65 9.21 9.63 11.43
N THR A 66 8.29 9.05 10.67
CA THR A 66 7.94 9.54 9.32
C THR A 66 7.48 10.99 9.38
N LYS A 67 7.93 11.82 8.44
CA LYS A 67 7.60 13.25 8.34
C LYS A 67 6.08 13.49 8.30
N GLY A 68 5.61 14.51 9.01
CA GLY A 68 4.20 14.91 9.11
C GLY A 68 3.45 14.26 10.27
N THR A 69 3.99 13.21 10.89
CA THR A 69 3.35 12.50 12.01
C THR A 69 3.30 13.38 13.28
N GLN A 70 4.33 14.20 13.55
CA GLN A 70 4.34 15.14 14.68
C GLN A 70 3.26 16.21 14.53
N ALA A 71 3.06 16.76 13.34
CA ALA A 71 2.03 17.75 13.08
C ALA A 71 0.62 17.19 13.35
N THR A 72 0.37 15.95 12.94
CA THR A 72 -0.90 15.25 13.21
C THR A 72 -1.12 15.03 14.71
N LEU A 73 -0.10 14.55 15.44
CA LEU A 73 -0.17 14.36 16.88
C LEU A 73 -0.36 15.70 17.62
N GLN A 74 0.33 16.76 17.20
CA GLN A 74 0.18 18.11 17.77
C GLN A 74 -1.24 18.64 17.62
N THR A 75 -1.88 18.42 16.47
CA THR A 75 -3.28 18.82 16.22
C THR A 75 -4.24 18.10 17.18
N ALA A 76 -4.06 16.79 17.36
CA ALA A 76 -4.85 15.99 18.29
C ALA A 76 -4.62 16.43 19.75
N LEU A 77 -3.36 16.72 20.14
CA LEU A 77 -3.01 17.25 21.45
C LEU A 77 -3.69 18.60 21.72
N THR A 78 -3.64 19.52 20.76
CA THR A 78 -4.28 20.85 20.90
C THR A 78 -5.80 20.69 21.11
N SER A 79 -6.46 19.81 20.37
CA SER A 79 -7.89 19.52 20.53
C SER A 79 -8.21 18.96 21.92
N ALA A 80 -7.41 18.03 22.41
CA ALA A 80 -7.56 17.43 23.73
C ALA A 80 -7.36 18.45 24.88
N GLN A 81 -6.37 19.32 24.75
CA GLN A 81 -6.11 20.41 25.70
C GLN A 81 -7.27 21.41 25.76
N ALA A 82 -7.90 21.73 24.63
CA ALA A 82 -9.08 22.60 24.59
C ALA A 82 -10.26 22.00 25.38
N VAL A 83 -10.49 20.68 25.26
CA VAL A 83 -11.55 19.99 26.04
C VAL A 83 -11.21 20.00 27.53
N LEU A 84 -9.95 19.77 27.91
CA LEU A 84 -9.51 19.77 29.31
C LEU A 84 -9.65 21.18 29.94
N ALA A 85 -9.35 22.24 29.19
CA ALA A 85 -9.45 23.62 29.65
C ALA A 85 -10.90 24.13 29.75
N ASN A 86 -11.84 23.51 29.05
CA ASN A 86 -13.23 23.92 29.06
C ASN A 86 -13.97 23.38 30.29
N THR A 87 -14.21 24.23 31.26
CA THR A 87 -14.90 23.89 32.52
C THR A 87 -16.34 23.43 32.33
N SER A 88 -16.93 23.64 31.16
CA SER A 88 -18.28 23.18 30.79
C SER A 88 -18.27 21.83 30.06
N SER A 89 -17.12 21.19 29.89
CA SER A 89 -17.02 19.88 29.26
C SER A 89 -17.77 18.83 30.05
N THR A 90 -18.52 18.00 29.34
CA THR A 90 -19.20 16.82 29.94
C THR A 90 -18.22 15.65 30.08
N GLN A 91 -18.54 14.68 30.93
CA GLN A 91 -17.75 13.44 31.05
C GLN A 91 -17.62 12.72 29.70
N ALA A 92 -18.66 12.69 28.88
CA ALA A 92 -18.63 12.07 27.55
C ALA A 92 -17.60 12.76 26.61
N GLN A 93 -17.54 14.11 26.62
CA GLN A 93 -16.55 14.86 25.84
C GLN A 93 -15.13 14.60 26.32
N VAL A 94 -14.89 14.56 27.63
CA VAL A 94 -13.57 14.24 28.21
C VAL A 94 -13.14 12.81 27.83
N THR A 95 -14.05 11.85 27.92
CA THR A 95 -13.76 10.45 27.54
C THR A 95 -13.46 10.32 26.05
N ALA A 96 -14.25 10.97 25.19
CA ALA A 96 -14.01 10.97 23.73
C ALA A 96 -12.69 11.64 23.37
N ALA A 97 -12.34 12.78 24.00
CA ALA A 97 -11.07 13.46 23.78
C ALA A 97 -9.87 12.58 24.17
N ALA A 98 -9.96 11.85 25.29
CA ALA A 98 -8.94 10.90 25.70
C ALA A 98 -8.78 9.75 24.69
N ALA A 99 -9.89 9.18 24.21
CA ALA A 99 -9.88 8.11 23.22
C ALA A 99 -9.26 8.57 21.89
N ASN A 100 -9.66 9.75 21.40
CA ASN A 100 -9.14 10.32 20.15
C ASN A 100 -7.63 10.62 20.24
N LEU A 101 -7.17 11.18 21.37
CA LEU A 101 -5.75 11.45 21.57
C LEU A 101 -4.94 10.15 21.69
N ASN A 102 -5.46 9.14 22.39
CA ASN A 102 -4.80 7.83 22.46
C ASN A 102 -4.71 7.16 21.09
N ALA A 103 -5.75 7.27 20.24
CA ALA A 103 -5.71 6.79 18.86
C ALA A 103 -4.65 7.55 18.03
N ALA A 104 -4.54 8.87 18.21
CA ALA A 104 -3.50 9.66 17.53
C ALA A 104 -2.08 9.29 18.01
N ILE A 105 -1.89 9.01 19.30
CA ILE A 105 -0.61 8.51 19.85
C ILE A 105 -0.29 7.13 19.26
N ALA A 106 -1.27 6.23 19.17
CA ALA A 106 -1.08 4.91 18.57
C ALA A 106 -0.67 5.03 17.09
N ALA A 107 -1.37 5.87 16.32
CA ALA A 107 -1.03 6.15 14.93
C ALA A 107 0.37 6.79 14.80
N TYR A 108 0.74 7.71 15.69
CA TYR A 108 2.09 8.28 15.72
C TYR A 108 3.17 7.21 15.89
N LYS A 109 2.96 6.27 16.80
CA LYS A 109 3.92 5.18 17.07
C LYS A 109 4.15 4.27 15.86
N THR A 110 3.15 4.08 15.00
CA THR A 110 3.33 3.28 13.77
C THR A 110 4.22 3.99 12.74
N GLY A 111 4.46 5.28 12.88
CA GLY A 111 5.38 6.04 12.05
C GLY A 111 6.87 5.84 12.39
N LEU A 112 7.22 5.07 13.41
CA LEU A 112 8.62 4.78 13.77
C LEU A 112 9.30 3.97 12.66
N ILE A 113 10.39 4.52 12.13
CA ILE A 113 11.25 3.83 11.16
C ILE A 113 12.13 2.84 11.94
N THR A 114 11.90 1.56 11.74
CA THR A 114 12.74 0.50 12.31
C THR A 114 13.81 0.08 11.31
N PRO A 115 15.00 -0.36 11.75
CA PRO A 115 16.00 -0.88 10.83
C PRO A 115 15.46 -2.06 10.02
N ILE A 116 15.79 -2.10 8.73
CA ILE A 116 15.59 -3.29 7.92
C ILE A 116 16.72 -4.25 8.24
N ALA A 117 16.38 -5.47 8.67
CA ALA A 117 17.39 -6.48 8.93
C ALA A 117 18.13 -6.85 7.63
N ALA A 118 19.45 -6.84 7.62
CA ALA A 118 20.23 -7.16 6.43
C ALA A 118 19.89 -8.55 5.87
N ALA A 119 19.61 -9.52 6.74
CA ALA A 119 19.20 -10.87 6.36
C ALA A 119 17.81 -10.94 5.70
N SER A 120 17.04 -9.86 5.72
CA SER A 120 15.75 -9.81 5.02
C SER A 120 15.89 -9.48 3.53
N LEU A 121 17.00 -8.89 3.10
CA LEU A 121 17.28 -8.62 1.69
C LEU A 121 17.67 -9.92 1.00
N VAL A 122 16.84 -10.37 0.05
CA VAL A 122 17.07 -11.59 -0.75
C VAL A 122 17.95 -11.27 -1.95
N ALA A 123 17.55 -10.28 -2.74
CA ALA A 123 18.25 -9.89 -3.96
C ALA A 123 18.18 -8.37 -4.17
N TYR A 124 19.21 -7.82 -4.84
CA TYR A 124 19.25 -6.41 -5.20
C TYR A 124 20.00 -6.19 -6.52
N TRP A 125 19.28 -5.89 -7.57
CA TRP A 125 19.85 -5.51 -8.88
C TRP A 125 19.83 -4.00 -9.01
N LYS A 126 21.01 -3.38 -8.89
CA LYS A 126 21.20 -1.93 -9.06
C LYS A 126 21.27 -1.49 -10.51
N PHE A 127 21.47 -2.42 -11.41
CA PHE A 127 21.66 -2.19 -12.84
C PHE A 127 22.77 -1.19 -13.23
N ASN A 128 23.65 -0.86 -12.31
CA ASN A 128 24.80 0.03 -12.55
C ASN A 128 25.86 -0.68 -13.40
N GLY A 129 25.66 -0.73 -14.72
CA GLY A 129 26.55 -1.33 -15.70
C GLY A 129 26.41 -2.84 -15.91
N ASN A 130 25.63 -3.56 -15.10
CA ASN A 130 25.44 -5.01 -15.20
C ASN A 130 24.19 -5.47 -14.44
N ALA A 131 23.83 -6.77 -14.61
CA ALA A 131 22.74 -7.43 -13.90
C ALA A 131 23.20 -8.26 -12.69
N ASN A 132 24.33 -7.93 -12.07
CA ASN A 132 24.82 -8.61 -10.90
C ASN A 132 23.95 -8.33 -9.67
N ASP A 133 23.76 -9.35 -8.84
CA ASP A 133 23.15 -9.20 -7.54
C ASP A 133 24.09 -8.48 -6.57
N SER A 134 23.66 -7.33 -6.08
CA SER A 134 24.40 -6.49 -5.12
C SER A 134 24.06 -6.81 -3.66
N SER A 135 23.12 -7.73 -3.39
CA SER A 135 22.80 -8.18 -2.03
C SER A 135 23.92 -9.04 -1.41
N GLY A 136 24.71 -9.70 -2.26
CA GLY A 136 25.71 -10.66 -1.87
C GLY A 136 25.18 -12.10 -1.76
N ASN A 137 23.92 -12.36 -2.09
CA ASN A 137 23.28 -13.68 -1.98
C ASN A 137 23.39 -14.53 -3.26
N GLY A 138 23.94 -13.97 -4.36
CA GLY A 138 24.32 -14.73 -5.56
C GLY A 138 23.22 -14.88 -6.62
N HIS A 139 22.22 -14.01 -6.60
CA HIS A 139 21.13 -13.99 -7.58
C HIS A 139 21.46 -13.13 -8.81
N THR A 140 22.62 -13.36 -9.42
CA THR A 140 23.06 -12.64 -10.61
C THR A 140 22.26 -13.06 -11.83
N GLY A 141 21.76 -12.08 -12.60
CA GLY A 141 20.96 -12.29 -13.79
C GLY A 141 21.80 -12.43 -15.08
N THR A 142 21.27 -13.19 -16.02
CA THR A 142 21.78 -13.35 -17.38
C THR A 142 20.84 -12.67 -18.38
N LEU A 143 21.37 -11.83 -19.25
CA LEU A 143 20.55 -11.12 -20.24
C LEU A 143 20.20 -12.05 -21.41
N GLU A 144 18.93 -12.08 -21.80
CA GLU A 144 18.41 -12.89 -22.88
C GLU A 144 17.57 -12.07 -23.86
N ALA A 145 17.62 -12.45 -25.14
CA ALA A 145 16.73 -11.91 -26.16
C ALA A 145 15.31 -12.45 -25.95
N GLY A 146 14.30 -11.71 -26.40
CA GLY A 146 12.90 -12.15 -26.29
C GLY A 146 12.64 -13.49 -26.98
N PRO A 147 11.81 -14.37 -26.40
CA PRO A 147 11.49 -15.67 -26.99
C PRO A 147 10.58 -15.52 -28.20
N VAL A 148 10.70 -16.46 -29.13
CA VAL A 148 9.83 -16.50 -30.32
C VAL A 148 8.37 -16.69 -29.90
N GLY A 149 7.47 -15.86 -30.41
CA GLY A 149 6.03 -15.95 -30.19
C GLY A 149 5.51 -15.14 -29.00
N LEU A 150 6.38 -14.61 -28.13
CA LEU A 150 5.96 -13.74 -27.03
C LEU A 150 5.61 -12.34 -27.55
N ALA A 151 6.46 -11.79 -28.42
CA ALA A 151 6.19 -10.55 -29.14
C ALA A 151 6.01 -10.83 -30.63
N ALA A 152 5.39 -9.89 -31.36
CA ALA A 152 5.26 -9.97 -32.81
C ALA A 152 6.65 -10.08 -33.52
N VAL A 153 7.64 -9.35 -32.97
CA VAL A 153 9.04 -9.45 -33.29
C VAL A 153 9.81 -9.59 -31.99
N PRO A 154 10.56 -10.68 -31.77
CA PRO A 154 11.38 -10.84 -30.57
C PRO A 154 12.34 -9.68 -30.39
N GLY A 155 12.38 -9.09 -29.19
CA GLY A 155 13.28 -7.99 -28.87
C GLY A 155 14.72 -8.45 -28.65
N PRO A 156 15.68 -7.49 -28.71
CA PRO A 156 17.06 -7.75 -28.36
C PRO A 156 17.21 -8.06 -26.85
N VAL A 157 18.37 -8.51 -26.43
CA VAL A 157 18.73 -8.51 -25.01
C VAL A 157 18.55 -7.11 -24.43
N PRO A 158 18.14 -6.99 -23.15
CA PRO A 158 18.06 -5.70 -22.50
C PRO A 158 19.36 -4.93 -22.58
N ASN A 159 19.29 -3.63 -22.84
CA ASN A 159 20.47 -2.78 -22.98
C ASN A 159 20.52 -1.72 -21.88
N LEU A 160 21.72 -1.35 -21.49
CA LEU A 160 21.95 -0.29 -20.51
C LEU A 160 21.46 1.06 -21.05
N THR A 161 20.81 1.83 -20.18
CA THR A 161 20.29 3.16 -20.44
C THR A 161 20.59 4.11 -19.26
N ASN A 162 20.12 5.34 -19.35
CA ASN A 162 20.26 6.29 -18.24
C ASN A 162 19.27 5.95 -17.11
N ASP A 163 19.76 6.04 -15.88
CA ASP A 163 18.91 5.95 -14.70
C ASP A 163 17.97 7.18 -14.55
N ARG A 164 17.22 7.22 -13.46
CA ARG A 164 16.30 8.32 -13.12
C ARG A 164 16.98 9.65 -12.84
N PHE A 165 18.30 9.66 -12.64
CA PHE A 165 19.12 10.86 -12.41
C PHE A 165 19.87 11.31 -13.67
N GLY A 166 19.78 10.53 -14.75
CA GLY A 166 20.50 10.79 -16.01
C GLY A 166 21.91 10.22 -16.05
N ASN A 167 22.32 9.39 -15.07
CA ASN A 167 23.60 8.71 -15.09
C ASN A 167 23.60 7.62 -16.17
N ALA A 168 24.57 7.65 -17.06
CA ALA A 168 24.70 6.68 -18.13
C ALA A 168 24.93 5.26 -17.58
N ASN A 169 24.28 4.27 -18.20
CA ASN A 169 24.40 2.85 -17.82
C ASN A 169 23.92 2.54 -16.39
N GLY A 170 23.01 3.35 -15.84
CA GLY A 170 22.49 3.16 -14.49
C GLY A 170 21.14 2.43 -14.43
N ALA A 171 20.58 2.03 -15.57
CA ALA A 171 19.33 1.28 -15.68
C ALA A 171 19.37 0.34 -16.88
N TYR A 172 18.42 -0.60 -16.98
CA TYR A 172 18.19 -1.41 -18.18
C TYR A 172 16.90 -1.01 -18.88
N HIS A 173 16.99 -0.93 -20.24
CA HIS A 173 15.85 -0.81 -21.14
C HIS A 173 15.45 -2.18 -21.66
N PHE A 174 14.14 -2.48 -21.60
CA PHE A 174 13.51 -3.74 -22.01
C PHE A 174 12.56 -3.48 -23.18
N ALA A 175 12.52 -4.39 -24.15
CA ALA A 175 11.59 -4.36 -25.27
C ALA A 175 11.40 -5.75 -25.89
N GLY A 176 10.20 -6.01 -26.44
CA GLY A 176 9.93 -7.19 -27.26
C GLY A 176 10.18 -8.53 -26.57
N GLY A 177 10.05 -8.58 -25.25
CA GLY A 177 10.29 -9.78 -24.44
C GLY A 177 11.76 -10.05 -24.09
N GLY A 178 12.69 -9.15 -24.45
CA GLY A 178 14.05 -9.21 -23.88
C GLY A 178 13.97 -9.18 -22.36
N ASN A 179 14.72 -10.04 -21.70
CA ASN A 179 14.59 -10.27 -20.27
C ASN A 179 15.94 -10.57 -19.60
N ILE A 180 15.92 -10.61 -18.29
CA ILE A 180 17.06 -11.04 -17.46
C ILE A 180 16.60 -12.28 -16.69
N ASP A 181 17.24 -13.40 -16.99
CA ASP A 181 17.02 -14.68 -16.36
C ASP A 181 17.86 -14.80 -15.09
N VAL A 182 17.23 -15.15 -13.96
CA VAL A 182 17.89 -15.34 -12.65
C VAL A 182 17.64 -16.76 -12.20
N PRO A 183 18.69 -17.58 -12.03
CA PRO A 183 18.56 -18.97 -11.64
C PRO A 183 17.72 -19.14 -10.37
N TYR A 184 16.84 -20.14 -10.38
CA TYR A 184 15.97 -20.44 -9.25
C TYR A 184 16.73 -20.60 -7.95
N SER A 185 16.15 -20.01 -6.91
CA SER A 185 16.53 -20.24 -5.54
C SER A 185 15.29 -20.26 -4.64
N PRO A 186 15.19 -21.15 -3.66
CA PRO A 186 14.07 -21.13 -2.70
C PRO A 186 13.96 -19.81 -1.93
N ALA A 187 15.01 -19.02 -1.87
CA ALA A 187 14.99 -17.68 -1.26
C ALA A 187 14.13 -16.69 -2.06
N LEU A 188 13.93 -16.93 -3.36
CA LEU A 188 13.09 -16.09 -4.24
C LEU A 188 11.58 -16.42 -4.11
N GLU A 189 11.21 -17.49 -3.39
CA GLU A 189 9.84 -17.85 -3.03
C GLU A 189 9.62 -17.80 -1.51
N PRO A 190 9.81 -16.65 -0.85
CA PRO A 190 9.60 -16.53 0.59
C PRO A 190 8.10 -16.58 0.91
N LYS A 191 7.76 -16.97 2.15
CA LYS A 191 6.36 -16.98 2.62
C LYS A 191 5.72 -15.60 2.65
N ALA A 192 6.48 -14.60 3.05
CA ALA A 192 6.14 -13.19 3.01
C ALA A 192 7.13 -12.49 2.11
N ILE A 193 6.71 -11.47 1.38
CA ILE A 193 7.55 -10.83 0.37
C ILE A 193 7.36 -9.32 0.33
N THR A 194 8.43 -8.61 0.00
CA THR A 194 8.37 -7.25 -0.55
C THR A 194 9.13 -7.25 -1.85
N VAL A 195 8.49 -6.76 -2.90
CA VAL A 195 9.13 -6.46 -4.19
C VAL A 195 9.11 -4.95 -4.38
N SER A 196 10.27 -4.37 -4.59
CA SER A 196 10.48 -2.92 -4.75
C SER A 196 11.31 -2.67 -6.00
N LEU A 197 10.89 -1.72 -6.85
CA LEU A 197 11.62 -1.37 -8.05
C LEU A 197 11.32 0.07 -8.48
N TRP A 198 12.24 0.65 -9.26
CA TRP A 198 11.97 1.83 -10.05
C TRP A 198 11.66 1.42 -11.49
N GLU A 199 10.61 2.02 -12.05
CA GLU A 199 10.21 1.78 -13.42
C GLU A 199 9.90 3.08 -14.16
N ARG A 200 10.07 3.01 -15.48
CA ARG A 200 9.62 4.03 -16.41
C ARG A 200 9.05 3.33 -17.64
N GLN A 201 7.74 3.24 -17.72
CA GLN A 201 7.07 2.55 -18.82
C GLN A 201 7.20 3.35 -20.12
N ASP A 202 7.57 2.67 -21.21
CA ASP A 202 7.54 3.21 -22.56
C ASP A 202 6.44 2.52 -23.38
N THR A 203 5.52 3.29 -23.91
CA THR A 203 4.44 2.79 -24.77
C THR A 203 4.68 3.05 -26.25
N ALA A 204 5.72 3.83 -26.61
CA ALA A 204 5.97 4.24 -27.98
C ALA A 204 6.34 3.08 -28.92
N GLY A 205 6.94 2.03 -28.40
CA GLY A 205 7.35 0.85 -29.18
C GLY A 205 6.41 -0.33 -29.09
N ARG A 206 5.28 -0.23 -28.37
CA ARG A 206 4.34 -1.34 -28.18
C ARG A 206 3.50 -1.57 -29.43
N THR A 207 3.77 -2.69 -30.09
CA THR A 207 2.99 -3.16 -31.24
C THR A 207 1.91 -4.16 -30.84
N ASP A 208 1.95 -4.66 -29.61
CA ASP A 208 0.94 -5.51 -29.03
C ASP A 208 0.03 -4.68 -28.10
N HIS A 209 -1.25 -4.94 -28.18
CA HIS A 209 -2.26 -4.32 -27.32
C HIS A 209 -2.49 -5.14 -26.04
N ARG A 210 -1.52 -5.93 -25.61
CA ARG A 210 -1.64 -6.70 -24.36
C ARG A 210 -1.63 -5.71 -23.20
N ALA A 211 -2.67 -5.82 -22.38
CA ALA A 211 -2.83 -4.97 -21.20
C ALA A 211 -1.75 -5.27 -20.13
N ASP A 212 -1.18 -6.48 -20.16
CA ASP A 212 -0.30 -6.99 -19.10
C ASP A 212 1.16 -6.74 -19.45
N CYS A 213 1.81 -5.91 -18.63
CA CYS A 213 3.20 -5.52 -18.75
C CYS A 213 3.96 -6.09 -17.55
N TYR A 214 4.57 -7.25 -17.71
CA TYR A 214 5.25 -7.94 -16.62
C TYR A 214 6.62 -7.34 -16.37
N MET A 215 6.80 -6.75 -15.19
CA MET A 215 8.10 -6.22 -14.77
C MET A 215 9.01 -7.34 -14.28
N LEU A 216 8.51 -8.22 -13.41
CA LEU A 216 9.21 -9.43 -13.00
C LEU A 216 8.22 -10.46 -12.46
N GLY A 217 8.62 -11.72 -12.50
CA GLY A 217 7.79 -12.82 -12.02
C GLY A 217 8.57 -14.10 -11.79
N LEU A 218 8.12 -14.85 -10.81
CA LEU A 218 8.52 -16.21 -10.57
C LEU A 218 7.32 -17.10 -10.79
N ASN A 219 7.34 -17.82 -11.92
CA ASN A 219 6.36 -18.85 -12.25
C ASN A 219 4.94 -18.35 -12.59
N ARG A 220 4.80 -17.18 -13.18
CA ARG A 220 3.55 -16.58 -13.70
C ARG A 220 2.45 -16.56 -12.61
N TRP A 221 1.37 -17.36 -12.74
CA TRP A 221 0.25 -17.44 -11.77
C TRP A 221 0.47 -18.46 -10.66
N ASN A 222 1.59 -19.18 -10.68
CA ASN A 222 1.85 -20.31 -9.78
C ASN A 222 2.93 -20.00 -8.74
N GLY A 223 3.20 -18.75 -8.52
CA GLY A 223 4.15 -18.23 -7.56
C GLY A 223 3.78 -16.78 -7.23
N TRP A 224 4.59 -15.86 -7.72
CA TRP A 224 4.27 -14.43 -7.60
C TRP A 224 4.76 -13.66 -8.84
N LYS A 225 4.11 -12.55 -9.16
CA LYS A 225 4.51 -11.64 -10.23
C LYS A 225 4.11 -10.21 -9.96
N PHE A 226 4.91 -9.26 -10.43
CA PHE A 226 4.62 -7.84 -10.38
C PHE A 226 4.55 -7.29 -11.81
N GLN A 227 3.46 -6.63 -12.14
CA GLN A 227 3.16 -6.17 -13.49
C GLN A 227 2.41 -4.84 -13.47
N MET A 228 2.20 -4.24 -14.63
CA MET A 228 1.25 -3.14 -14.87
C MET A 228 0.04 -3.64 -15.65
N GLN A 229 -1.19 -3.14 -15.32
CA GLN A 229 -2.46 -3.40 -16.04
C GLN A 229 -3.24 -2.12 -16.32
N PRO A 230 -3.26 -1.58 -17.49
CA PRO A 230 -2.08 -1.14 -18.26
C PRO A 230 -1.38 0.02 -17.55
N THR A 231 -2.09 0.77 -16.69
CA THR A 231 -1.62 1.95 -15.94
C THR A 231 -1.56 1.71 -14.43
N ARG A 232 -1.99 0.53 -13.97
CA ARG A 232 -2.06 0.17 -12.56
C ARG A 232 -1.01 -0.84 -12.18
N PRO A 233 -0.23 -0.58 -11.13
CA PRO A 233 0.55 -1.64 -10.50
C PRO A 233 -0.37 -2.79 -10.06
N PHE A 234 0.03 -4.00 -10.39
CA PHE A 234 -0.73 -5.23 -10.15
C PHE A 234 0.20 -6.32 -9.64
N PHE A 235 -0.20 -6.98 -8.57
CA PHE A 235 0.60 -8.04 -7.96
C PHE A 235 -0.23 -9.30 -7.79
N THR A 236 0.37 -10.43 -8.15
CA THR A 236 -0.22 -11.76 -7.96
C THR A 236 0.61 -12.52 -6.94
N VAL A 237 -0.06 -13.18 -6.01
CA VAL A 237 0.54 -14.20 -5.15
C VAL A 237 -0.32 -15.48 -5.21
N ASP A 238 0.30 -16.62 -5.55
CA ASP A 238 -0.32 -17.95 -5.39
C ASP A 238 0.08 -18.49 -4.02
N THR A 239 -0.92 -18.72 -3.17
CA THR A 239 -0.73 -19.23 -1.82
C THR A 239 -1.17 -20.69 -1.73
N ASP A 240 -0.93 -21.32 -0.61
CA ASP A 240 -1.41 -22.68 -0.33
C ASP A 240 -2.94 -22.77 -0.21
N THR A 241 -3.64 -21.63 -0.23
CA THR A 241 -5.11 -21.56 -0.12
C THR A 241 -5.79 -21.02 -1.37
N SER A 242 -5.21 -20.04 -2.07
CA SER A 242 -5.82 -19.37 -3.23
C SER A 242 -4.79 -18.57 -4.02
N ILE A 243 -5.13 -18.21 -5.25
CA ILE A 243 -4.43 -17.18 -6.02
C ILE A 243 -5.11 -15.85 -5.74
N TYR A 244 -4.33 -14.84 -5.43
CA TYR A 244 -4.77 -13.47 -5.23
C TYR A 244 -4.18 -12.58 -6.31
N ASP A 245 -5.06 -11.99 -7.11
CA ASP A 245 -4.76 -11.07 -8.20
C ASP A 245 -5.30 -9.70 -7.84
N HIS A 246 -4.44 -8.77 -7.44
CA HIS A 246 -4.85 -7.47 -6.95
C HIS A 246 -4.16 -6.30 -7.66
N ASP A 247 -4.86 -5.18 -7.78
CA ASP A 247 -4.31 -3.93 -8.29
C ASP A 247 -4.14 -2.86 -7.18
N ALA A 248 -3.33 -1.85 -7.49
CA ALA A 248 -3.09 -0.73 -6.61
C ALA A 248 -4.29 0.23 -6.48
N ALA A 249 -5.40 0.01 -7.24
CA ALA A 249 -6.54 0.92 -7.34
C ALA A 249 -6.16 2.37 -7.67
N LEU A 250 -4.97 2.58 -8.25
CA LEU A 250 -4.41 3.87 -8.63
C LEU A 250 -3.79 3.77 -10.03
N ASP A 251 -4.27 4.61 -10.95
CA ASP A 251 -3.63 4.79 -12.26
C ASP A 251 -2.44 5.73 -12.11
N ILE A 252 -1.26 5.27 -12.52
CA ILE A 252 -0.04 6.09 -12.54
C ILE A 252 0.23 6.63 -13.95
N SER A 253 1.05 7.66 -14.04
CA SER A 253 1.47 8.23 -15.32
C SER A 253 2.43 7.29 -16.03
N ILE A 254 2.12 6.93 -17.26
CA ILE A 254 2.94 6.07 -18.10
C ILE A 254 3.39 6.84 -19.36
N GLY A 255 4.31 6.25 -20.12
CA GLY A 255 4.72 6.77 -21.43
C GLY A 255 3.55 6.95 -22.39
N THR A 256 3.77 7.79 -23.37
CA THR A 256 2.85 8.04 -24.48
C THR A 256 3.45 7.55 -25.79
N THR A 257 2.69 7.64 -26.87
CA THR A 257 3.20 7.30 -28.23
C THR A 257 4.42 8.13 -28.66
N THR A 258 4.78 9.18 -27.93
CA THR A 258 5.89 10.09 -28.21
C THR A 258 7.07 9.97 -27.27
N GLY A 259 6.99 9.12 -26.24
CA GLY A 259 8.10 8.91 -25.31
C GLY A 259 7.72 8.16 -24.03
N ALA A 260 8.74 7.82 -23.27
CA ALA A 260 8.61 7.20 -21.95
C ALA A 260 7.89 8.12 -20.95
N GLY A 261 7.24 7.52 -19.97
CA GLY A 261 6.62 8.19 -18.82
C GLY A 261 7.64 8.77 -17.82
N PRO A 262 7.16 9.28 -16.70
CA PRO A 262 8.02 9.57 -15.57
C PRO A 262 8.52 8.27 -14.93
N TRP A 263 9.58 8.37 -14.14
CA TRP A 263 9.99 7.32 -13.24
C TRP A 263 9.06 7.24 -12.02
N HIS A 264 8.68 6.02 -11.64
CA HIS A 264 7.94 5.73 -10.41
C HIS A 264 8.64 4.66 -9.58
N HIS A 265 8.61 4.82 -8.27
CA HIS A 265 8.99 3.79 -7.33
C HIS A 265 7.75 2.96 -6.98
N LEU A 266 7.73 1.71 -7.38
CA LEU A 266 6.64 0.78 -7.14
C LEU A 266 7.05 -0.27 -6.11
N VAL A 267 6.18 -0.50 -5.14
CA VAL A 267 6.37 -1.58 -4.15
C VAL A 267 5.08 -2.32 -3.92
N ALA A 268 5.17 -3.65 -3.90
CA ALA A 268 4.13 -4.54 -3.40
C ALA A 268 4.67 -5.32 -2.20
N THR A 269 3.88 -5.43 -1.13
CA THR A 269 4.21 -6.23 0.04
C THR A 269 3.11 -7.24 0.31
N TYR A 270 3.47 -8.47 0.67
CA TYR A 270 2.55 -9.50 1.17
C TYR A 270 3.10 -10.06 2.48
N ASP A 271 2.28 -10.10 3.54
CA ASP A 271 2.74 -10.49 4.88
C ASP A 271 2.82 -12.01 5.10
N GLY A 272 2.43 -12.79 4.09
CA GLY A 272 2.46 -14.25 4.15
C GLY A 272 1.25 -14.88 4.81
N ASP A 273 0.20 -14.09 5.10
CA ASP A 273 -1.01 -14.58 5.75
C ASP A 273 -2.28 -13.84 5.34
N SER A 274 -2.32 -12.50 5.46
CA SER A 274 -3.59 -11.77 5.46
C SER A 274 -3.61 -10.46 4.71
N THR A 275 -2.47 -9.84 4.45
CA THR A 275 -2.42 -8.44 4.02
C THR A 275 -1.44 -8.23 2.87
N GLU A 276 -1.92 -7.53 1.85
CA GLU A 276 -1.13 -7.05 0.72
C GLU A 276 -1.26 -5.53 0.63
N ILE A 277 -0.14 -4.83 0.46
CA ILE A 277 -0.13 -3.36 0.38
C ILE A 277 0.69 -2.92 -0.83
N PHE A 278 0.10 -2.01 -1.62
CA PHE A 278 0.77 -1.31 -2.71
C PHE A 278 1.25 0.05 -2.27
N TYR A 279 2.46 0.40 -2.71
CA TYR A 279 3.03 1.73 -2.53
C TYR A 279 3.47 2.29 -3.88
N VAL A 280 3.22 3.58 -4.08
CA VAL A 280 3.72 4.36 -5.22
C VAL A 280 4.46 5.56 -4.64
N ASP A 281 5.69 5.78 -5.09
CA ASP A 281 6.54 6.89 -4.66
C ASP A 281 6.64 7.03 -3.14
N GLY A 282 6.80 5.90 -2.45
CA GLY A 282 6.95 5.81 -1.00
C GLY A 282 5.66 5.95 -0.19
N ILE A 283 4.50 6.09 -0.86
CA ILE A 283 3.19 6.31 -0.22
C ILE A 283 2.31 5.07 -0.41
N ALA A 284 1.71 4.56 0.68
CA ALA A 284 0.73 3.48 0.59
C ALA A 284 -0.53 3.97 -0.13
N VAL A 285 -0.90 3.29 -1.23
CA VAL A 285 -2.03 3.68 -2.08
C VAL A 285 -3.20 2.70 -1.96
N LYS A 286 -2.93 1.44 -1.65
CA LYS A 286 -3.97 0.42 -1.51
C LYS A 286 -3.55 -0.65 -0.51
N THR A 287 -4.49 -1.07 0.32
CA THR A 287 -4.37 -2.24 1.19
C THR A 287 -5.48 -3.23 0.87
N TRP A 288 -5.11 -4.46 0.61
CA TRP A 288 -6.00 -5.61 0.52
C TRP A 288 -5.85 -6.43 1.80
N THR A 289 -6.96 -6.91 2.33
CA THR A 289 -7.02 -7.70 3.57
C THR A 289 -7.85 -8.94 3.38
N ASN A 290 -7.78 -9.86 4.35
CA ASN A 290 -8.46 -11.16 4.30
C ASN A 290 -7.90 -12.14 3.27
N LEU A 291 -6.67 -11.93 2.81
CA LEU A 291 -5.90 -12.96 2.13
C LEU A 291 -5.63 -14.11 3.11
N ARG A 292 -5.21 -15.26 2.61
CA ARG A 292 -4.87 -16.42 3.46
C ARG A 292 -3.73 -17.21 2.85
N GLY A 293 -2.88 -17.73 3.73
CA GLY A 293 -1.83 -18.68 3.40
C GLY A 293 -0.53 -18.06 2.93
N ALA A 294 0.54 -18.82 3.07
CA ALA A 294 1.86 -18.42 2.60
C ALA A 294 2.00 -18.60 1.08
N ILE A 295 2.92 -17.85 0.46
CA ILE A 295 3.28 -18.08 -0.95
C ILE A 295 3.71 -19.55 -1.11
N LYS A 296 3.13 -20.20 -2.08
CA LYS A 296 3.30 -21.62 -2.35
C LYS A 296 4.49 -21.84 -3.24
N VAL A 297 5.34 -22.79 -2.86
CA VAL A 297 6.39 -23.30 -3.74
C VAL A 297 5.77 -24.22 -4.79
N PHE A 298 5.98 -23.90 -6.06
CA PHE A 298 5.40 -24.64 -7.16
C PHE A 298 6.38 -25.64 -7.76
N THR A 299 5.86 -26.76 -8.31
CA THR A 299 6.66 -27.78 -8.98
C THR A 299 6.16 -28.00 -10.40
N PRO A 300 7.03 -27.99 -11.44
CA PRO A 300 8.47 -27.71 -11.37
C PRO A 300 8.77 -26.26 -11.00
N THR A 301 9.94 -26.03 -10.40
CA THR A 301 10.48 -24.69 -10.13
C THR A 301 10.97 -24.07 -11.43
N GLU A 302 10.76 -22.76 -11.58
CA GLU A 302 11.23 -21.97 -12.73
C GLU A 302 12.17 -20.88 -12.24
N ASP A 303 13.05 -20.43 -13.11
CA ASP A 303 13.91 -19.28 -12.86
C ASP A 303 13.09 -18.00 -12.73
N LEU A 304 13.58 -17.02 -11.97
CA LEU A 304 12.95 -15.69 -11.91
C LEU A 304 13.26 -14.95 -13.21
N SER A 305 12.24 -14.38 -13.81
CA SER A 305 12.41 -13.52 -14.98
C SER A 305 12.15 -12.06 -14.64
N ILE A 306 13.06 -11.17 -15.07
CA ILE A 306 12.89 -9.71 -15.03
C ILE A 306 12.67 -9.22 -16.46
N GLY A 307 11.52 -8.57 -16.70
CA GLY A 307 11.10 -8.11 -18.01
C GLY A 307 10.06 -9.00 -18.69
N THR A 308 9.82 -10.21 -18.16
CA THR A 308 8.78 -11.14 -18.60
C THR A 308 8.16 -11.87 -17.40
N ASP A 309 7.13 -12.67 -17.63
CA ASP A 309 6.43 -13.46 -16.59
C ASP A 309 6.98 -14.88 -16.39
N LEU A 310 7.79 -15.36 -17.33
CA LEU A 310 8.49 -16.65 -17.28
C LEU A 310 9.87 -16.50 -17.95
N PRO A 311 10.84 -17.35 -17.54
CA PRO A 311 12.11 -17.47 -18.26
C PRO A 311 11.86 -18.03 -19.67
N ASN A 312 12.75 -17.72 -20.61
CA ASN A 312 12.63 -18.16 -22.02
C ASN A 312 12.51 -19.68 -22.14
N SER A 313 13.19 -20.44 -21.30
CA SER A 313 13.22 -21.89 -21.26
C SER A 313 11.87 -22.52 -20.94
N ALA A 314 10.98 -21.79 -20.24
CA ALA A 314 9.68 -22.31 -19.80
C ALA A 314 8.57 -22.12 -20.82
N TYR A 315 8.71 -21.21 -21.80
CA TYR A 315 7.65 -20.97 -22.78
C TYR A 315 7.43 -22.15 -23.75
N THR A 316 6.17 -22.48 -23.98
CA THR A 316 5.74 -23.48 -24.97
C THR A 316 4.99 -22.83 -26.13
N ALA A 317 5.17 -23.35 -27.34
CA ALA A 317 4.46 -22.88 -28.54
C ALA A 317 3.00 -23.35 -28.62
N THR A 318 2.65 -24.38 -27.85
CA THR A 318 1.31 -24.97 -27.82
C THR A 318 0.75 -24.97 -26.40
N ASP A 319 -0.54 -24.68 -26.29
CA ASP A 319 -1.25 -24.78 -25.02
C ASP A 319 -1.52 -26.27 -24.67
N ASP A 320 -1.14 -26.66 -23.46
CA ASP A 320 -1.44 -27.97 -22.88
C ASP A 320 -2.84 -28.05 -22.24
N GLY A 321 -3.62 -26.97 -22.37
CA GLY A 321 -4.93 -26.78 -21.76
C GLY A 321 -4.88 -26.12 -20.38
N THR A 322 -3.69 -25.85 -19.84
CA THR A 322 -3.52 -25.13 -18.57
C THR A 322 -3.16 -23.66 -18.77
N GLY A 323 -2.64 -23.29 -19.96
CA GLY A 323 -2.13 -21.97 -20.28
C GLY A 323 -0.84 -21.59 -19.54
N ARG A 324 -0.36 -22.45 -18.63
CA ARG A 324 0.72 -22.13 -17.70
C ARG A 324 2.01 -21.66 -18.36
N TYR A 325 2.40 -22.35 -19.43
CA TYR A 325 3.64 -22.08 -20.18
C TYR A 325 3.38 -21.59 -21.60
N TYR A 326 2.13 -21.49 -21.99
CA TYR A 326 1.79 -21.11 -23.35
C TYR A 326 2.23 -19.68 -23.64
N VAL A 327 3.09 -19.51 -24.63
CA VAL A 327 3.73 -18.24 -24.99
C VAL A 327 2.71 -17.15 -25.37
N ALA A 328 1.57 -17.54 -25.98
CA ALA A 328 0.54 -16.57 -26.35
C ALA A 328 -0.21 -15.94 -25.15
N TRP A 329 -0.06 -16.50 -23.94
CA TRP A 329 -0.63 -15.97 -22.71
C TRP A 329 0.41 -15.21 -21.88
N GLY A 330 1.66 -15.19 -22.33
CA GLY A 330 2.73 -14.44 -21.70
C GLY A 330 2.66 -12.95 -21.99
N GLY A 331 3.41 -12.19 -21.24
CA GLY A 331 3.57 -10.76 -21.43
C GLY A 331 4.99 -10.32 -21.12
N TYR A 332 5.30 -9.07 -21.45
CA TYR A 332 6.64 -8.53 -21.25
C TYR A 332 6.60 -7.04 -20.93
N TRP A 333 7.69 -6.58 -20.35
CA TRP A 333 7.90 -5.17 -20.07
C TRP A 333 8.41 -4.44 -21.32
N THR A 334 7.97 -3.21 -21.49
CA THR A 334 8.57 -2.25 -22.43
C THR A 334 8.83 -0.95 -21.68
N GLY A 335 10.10 -0.58 -21.55
CA GLY A 335 10.52 0.58 -20.78
C GLY A 335 11.78 0.29 -19.98
N ASP A 336 12.07 1.14 -19.02
CA ASP A 336 13.27 1.07 -18.21
C ASP A 336 12.95 0.57 -16.80
N MET A 337 13.89 -0.17 -16.20
CA MET A 337 13.84 -0.56 -14.80
C MET A 337 15.19 -0.32 -14.13
N ASP A 338 15.13 -0.03 -12.82
CA ASP A 338 16.29 0.28 -12.00
C ASP A 338 16.03 -0.12 -10.55
N ASP A 339 17.10 -0.35 -9.76
CA ASP A 339 17.07 -0.59 -8.32
C ASP A 339 16.01 -1.63 -7.86
N ILE A 340 16.01 -2.83 -8.44
CA ILE A 340 15.06 -3.90 -8.08
C ILE A 340 15.53 -4.61 -6.82
N MET A 341 14.67 -4.67 -5.80
CA MET A 341 14.94 -5.36 -4.54
C MET A 341 13.83 -6.35 -4.18
N ILE A 342 14.23 -7.50 -3.66
CA ILE A 342 13.33 -8.51 -3.08
C ILE A 342 13.71 -8.72 -1.62
N TYR A 343 12.71 -8.69 -0.73
CA TYR A 343 12.85 -9.01 0.69
C TYR A 343 11.96 -10.19 1.06
N ASN A 344 12.41 -11.01 2.02
CA ASN A 344 11.66 -12.16 2.54
C ASN A 344 10.71 -11.80 3.71
N VAL A 345 10.33 -10.55 3.82
CA VAL A 345 9.40 -10.00 4.80
C VAL A 345 8.53 -8.93 4.14
N ALA A 346 7.33 -8.70 4.66
CA ALA A 346 6.57 -7.49 4.34
C ALA A 346 7.19 -6.30 5.08
N LEU A 347 7.85 -5.41 4.36
CA LEU A 347 8.36 -4.16 4.93
C LEU A 347 7.21 -3.25 5.36
N THR A 348 7.42 -2.50 6.44
CA THR A 348 6.46 -1.53 6.94
C THR A 348 6.45 -0.26 6.09
N GLY A 349 5.33 0.50 6.11
CA GLY A 349 5.24 1.78 5.40
C GLY A 349 6.40 2.74 5.68
N PRO A 350 6.81 2.96 6.95
CA PRO A 350 7.99 3.76 7.26
C PRO A 350 9.28 3.26 6.62
N GLN A 351 9.49 1.94 6.52
CA GLN A 351 10.67 1.35 5.86
C GLN A 351 10.62 1.57 4.34
N ILE A 352 9.43 1.44 3.72
CA ILE A 352 9.24 1.75 2.29
C ILE A 352 9.50 3.23 2.01
N THR A 353 8.96 4.13 2.84
CA THR A 353 9.24 5.56 2.74
C THR A 353 10.73 5.87 2.93
N GLN A 354 11.42 5.14 3.80
CA GLN A 354 12.88 5.26 3.96
C GLN A 354 13.62 4.86 2.69
N ILE A 355 13.29 3.71 2.08
CA ILE A 355 13.90 3.24 0.81
C ILE A 355 13.69 4.30 -0.27
N TYR A 356 12.45 4.76 -0.46
CA TYR A 356 12.14 5.81 -1.42
C TYR A 356 12.98 7.07 -1.22
N ASN A 357 13.03 7.59 0.02
CA ASN A 357 13.79 8.80 0.33
C ASN A 357 15.32 8.64 0.13
N GLN A 358 15.85 7.44 0.26
CA GLN A 358 17.26 7.15 0.00
C GLN A 358 17.57 7.05 -1.50
N GLN A 359 16.57 6.73 -2.31
CA GLN A 359 16.71 6.47 -3.74
C GLN A 359 16.18 7.59 -4.65
N VAL A 360 15.39 8.52 -4.14
CA VAL A 360 14.80 9.61 -4.93
C VAL A 360 15.77 10.76 -5.19
N THR A 361 16.89 10.78 -4.50
CA THR A 361 17.99 11.75 -4.70
C THR A 361 19.29 11.01 -5.03
N PRO A 362 20.16 11.60 -5.90
CA PRO A 362 21.46 11.02 -6.25
C PRO A 362 22.35 10.75 -5.06
#